data_f894745c0b2ecb005ed796014f514a9a
#
_entry.id   f894745c0b2ecb005ed796014f514a9a
#
_cell.length_a   1.000
_cell.length_b   1.000
_cell.length_c   1.000
_cell.angle_alpha   90.00
_cell.angle_beta   90.00
_cell.angle_gamma   90.00
#
_symmetry.space_group_name_H-M   'P 1'
#
loop_
_entity.id
_entity.type
_entity.pdbx_description
1 polymer ?
#
loop_
_entity_poly.entity_id
_entity_poly.type
_entity_poly.pdbx_seq_one_letter_code
_entity_poly.pdbx_strand_id
1 'polypeptide(L)'
;VKPNYRFSKLKMGGIFFSLLFSAFLFAQTSEWEKELENKSQPNKKNVNQPSNPTSSTADWEADLEKDLQDQEKREKGTEGSRGVTSPVQSNQQINRSAQNLMMDAYAAIDIVGAWDRNKPRGTGERIDNQLDIRTAEFGFNGAVDQWMRANFIGAAHGENGKYFFEVHEAWVQFPFLPFNTSLKAGQMFIDVGRLNKIHAHDRAFTMTPIVHEKLIGWESAIDTGAEFSILFPWKWITQELVLGATNGRKWGHSHDGGVQKNNPLMYAHLKHFYYFGNNWGTQFGFSGIRFEPTTERKNQRLLYGMDAVLRWNRSNLSEIMLMGEGWYQQEVFPANLDPITFQKTKSPTKDQWGAYAFLDFKFHQLWSVGVRYDYFTDKSLVDQNGDPAKNAIEAQSLQMTFHSSEFGKIRGSIERRFIQDYSRTSQEEVREYRFYIQTVAVLGSHPAHSY
;
A
#
# COMPACT_ATOMS: atom_id res chain seq x y z
N VAL A 1 49.45 22.04 -5.38
CA VAL A 1 48.58 22.07 -6.55
C VAL A 1 47.22 21.67 -6.08
N LYS A 2 46.26 22.60 -6.00
CA LYS A 2 44.87 22.33 -5.59
C LYS A 2 44.09 21.84 -6.81
N PRO A 3 43.37 20.73 -6.77
CA PRO A 3 42.45 20.36 -7.84
C PRO A 3 41.15 21.15 -7.72
N ASN A 4 40.82 21.90 -8.76
CA ASN A 4 39.52 22.55 -8.94
C ASN A 4 38.46 21.53 -9.29
N TYR A 5 37.61 21.12 -8.31
CA TYR A 5 36.39 20.40 -8.60
C TYR A 5 35.31 21.39 -9.07
N ARG A 6 35.09 21.46 -10.39
CA ARG A 6 33.85 22.03 -10.95
C ARG A 6 32.70 21.12 -10.67
N PHE A 7 31.82 21.52 -9.75
CA PHE A 7 30.50 20.94 -9.62
C PHE A 7 29.73 21.10 -10.92
N SER A 8 29.54 20.03 -11.66
CA SER A 8 28.54 20.00 -12.72
C SER A 8 27.18 19.97 -12.06
N LYS A 9 26.47 21.09 -12.13
CA LYS A 9 25.07 21.21 -11.63
C LYS A 9 24.21 20.17 -12.30
N LEU A 10 23.63 19.32 -11.49
CA LEU A 10 22.70 18.25 -11.86
C LEU A 10 21.53 18.83 -12.69
N LYS A 11 21.45 18.49 -13.96
CA LYS A 11 20.34 18.81 -14.87
C LYS A 11 19.07 17.97 -14.57
N MET A 12 18.95 17.36 -13.40
CA MET A 12 17.80 16.54 -13.03
C MET A 12 16.53 17.36 -12.73
N GLY A 13 16.64 18.60 -12.27
CA GLY A 13 15.47 19.46 -12.04
C GLY A 13 14.73 19.87 -13.32
N GLY A 14 15.42 19.90 -14.46
CA GLY A 14 14.83 20.32 -15.73
C GLY A 14 13.95 19.28 -16.41
N ILE A 15 14.23 18.00 -16.23
CA ILE A 15 13.47 16.91 -16.87
C ILE A 15 12.14 16.67 -16.12
N PHE A 16 12.15 16.77 -14.79
CA PHE A 16 10.93 16.63 -13.99
C PHE A 16 9.94 17.77 -14.22
N PHE A 17 10.47 19.00 -14.36
CA PHE A 17 9.66 20.18 -14.66
C PHE A 17 9.14 20.22 -16.11
N SER A 18 9.91 19.69 -17.05
CA SER A 18 9.53 19.59 -18.45
C SER A 18 8.44 18.56 -18.71
N LEU A 19 8.44 17.42 -18.02
CA LEU A 19 7.38 16.42 -18.11
C LEU A 19 6.06 16.89 -17.48
N LEU A 20 6.11 17.63 -16.37
CA LEU A 20 4.94 18.25 -15.77
C LEU A 20 4.37 19.38 -16.65
N PHE A 21 5.22 20.17 -17.31
CA PHE A 21 4.80 21.25 -18.20
C PHE A 21 4.26 20.75 -19.53
N SER A 22 4.80 19.66 -20.08
CA SER A 22 4.27 19.01 -21.28
C SER A 22 2.91 18.37 -21.06
N ALA A 23 2.67 17.76 -19.87
CA ALA A 23 1.36 17.23 -19.51
C ALA A 23 0.32 18.35 -19.33
N PHE A 24 0.75 19.54 -18.91
CA PHE A 24 -0.14 20.71 -18.75
C PHE A 24 -0.56 21.33 -20.10
N LEU A 25 0.31 21.28 -21.11
CA LEU A 25 0.01 21.81 -22.45
C LEU A 25 -0.88 20.90 -23.30
N PHE A 26 -0.86 19.58 -23.07
CA PHE A 26 -1.76 18.64 -23.73
C PHE A 26 -3.21 18.72 -23.22
N ALA A 27 -3.46 19.35 -22.07
CA ALA A 27 -4.79 19.48 -21.49
C ALA A 27 -5.61 20.64 -22.10
N GLN A 28 -5.04 21.46 -22.98
CA GLN A 28 -5.68 22.71 -23.42
C GLN A 28 -6.30 22.71 -24.83
N THR A 29 -6.12 21.69 -25.65
CA THR A 29 -6.71 21.72 -26.99
C THR A 29 -7.05 20.31 -27.50
N SER A 30 -8.30 19.92 -27.52
CA SER A 30 -8.79 18.93 -28.48
C SER A 30 -10.22 19.22 -28.90
N GLU A 31 -10.42 19.40 -30.20
CA GLU A 31 -11.73 19.59 -30.85
C GLU A 31 -12.70 18.42 -30.63
N TRP A 32 -12.22 17.27 -30.23
CA TRP A 32 -13.05 16.10 -29.92
C TRP A 32 -13.91 16.25 -28.65
N GLU A 33 -13.55 17.15 -27.72
CA GLU A 33 -14.39 17.46 -26.56
C GLU A 33 -15.70 18.13 -26.97
N LYS A 34 -15.69 18.96 -27.99
CA LYS A 34 -16.91 19.61 -28.54
C LYS A 34 -17.85 18.61 -29.25
N GLU A 35 -17.31 17.54 -29.78
CA GLU A 35 -18.09 16.51 -30.45
C GLU A 35 -18.81 15.57 -29.46
N LEU A 36 -18.26 15.38 -28.26
CA LEU A 36 -18.85 14.61 -27.17
C LEU A 36 -19.96 15.39 -26.44
N GLU A 37 -19.78 16.69 -26.23
CA GLU A 37 -20.83 17.53 -25.65
C GLU A 37 -22.08 17.64 -26.54
N ASN A 38 -21.92 17.67 -27.85
CA ASN A 38 -23.04 17.69 -28.80
C ASN A 38 -23.80 16.36 -28.90
N LYS A 39 -23.22 15.24 -28.48
CA LYS A 39 -23.89 13.92 -28.48
C LYS A 39 -24.64 13.62 -27.19
N SER A 40 -24.51 14.43 -26.16
CA SER A 40 -25.13 14.21 -24.83
C SER A 40 -26.44 14.97 -24.61
N GLN A 41 -26.98 15.69 -25.58
CA GLN A 41 -28.31 16.27 -25.47
C GLN A 41 -29.41 15.27 -25.87
N PRO A 42 -30.37 14.98 -24.99
CA PRO A 42 -31.46 14.06 -25.33
C PRO A 42 -32.41 14.66 -26.36
N ASN A 43 -32.41 14.09 -27.52
CA ASN A 43 -33.31 14.45 -28.63
C ASN A 43 -34.76 14.05 -28.26
N LYS A 44 -35.58 15.03 -27.88
CA LYS A 44 -37.02 14.85 -27.68
C LYS A 44 -37.66 14.59 -29.07
N LYS A 45 -37.83 13.38 -29.47
CA LYS A 45 -38.79 12.98 -30.49
C LYS A 45 -39.78 11.98 -29.90
N ASN A 46 -41.03 12.40 -29.95
CA ASN A 46 -42.24 11.61 -29.71
C ASN A 46 -42.16 10.28 -30.48
N VAL A 47 -42.25 9.15 -29.78
CA VAL A 47 -42.65 7.89 -30.38
C VAL A 47 -43.69 7.26 -29.45
N ASN A 48 -44.83 6.90 -30.09
CA ASN A 48 -46.02 6.30 -29.52
C ASN A 48 -45.73 5.07 -28.66
N GLN A 49 -46.46 4.98 -27.57
CA GLN A 49 -46.54 3.80 -26.70
C GLN A 49 -47.03 2.55 -27.45
N PRO A 50 -46.54 1.40 -27.12
CA PRO A 50 -47.35 0.20 -27.01
C PRO A 50 -47.39 -0.27 -25.53
N SER A 51 -48.60 -0.61 -25.19
CA SER A 51 -49.16 -1.24 -24.01
C SER A 51 -48.24 -2.11 -23.12
N ASN A 52 -48.41 -1.87 -21.83
CA ASN A 52 -47.95 -2.59 -20.64
C ASN A 52 -47.97 -4.13 -20.75
N PRO A 53 -47.07 -4.77 -19.99
CA PRO A 53 -47.54 -5.64 -18.94
C PRO A 53 -47.11 -5.19 -17.53
N THR A 54 -48.10 -4.90 -16.75
CA THR A 54 -48.11 -4.72 -15.30
C THR A 54 -47.54 -5.93 -14.57
N SER A 55 -46.44 -5.73 -13.84
CA SER A 55 -46.16 -6.44 -12.59
C SER A 55 -45.29 -5.50 -11.75
N SER A 56 -45.75 -4.97 -10.97
CA SER A 56 -46.14 -4.21 -9.82
C SER A 56 -45.03 -4.16 -8.79
N THR A 57 -44.38 -2.96 -8.75
CA THR A 57 -43.62 -2.50 -7.56
C THR A 57 -44.54 -2.29 -6.35
N ALA A 58 -45.84 -2.38 -6.51
CA ALA A 58 -46.82 -2.25 -5.45
C ALA A 58 -47.00 -3.54 -4.60
N ASP A 59 -46.69 -4.72 -5.13
CA ASP A 59 -46.94 -5.98 -4.40
C ASP A 59 -45.89 -6.25 -3.31
N TRP A 60 -44.62 -5.92 -3.53
CA TRP A 60 -43.60 -6.12 -2.48
C TRP A 60 -43.68 -5.08 -1.36
N GLU A 61 -44.15 -3.84 -1.63
CA GLU A 61 -44.41 -2.84 -0.60
C GLU A 61 -45.59 -3.23 0.28
N ALA A 62 -46.64 -3.81 -0.31
CA ALA A 62 -47.78 -4.33 0.44
C ALA A 62 -47.43 -5.55 1.29
N ASP A 63 -46.56 -6.44 0.80
CA ASP A 63 -46.05 -7.59 1.58
C ASP A 63 -45.13 -7.11 2.73
N LEU A 64 -44.32 -6.10 2.52
CA LEU A 64 -43.47 -5.51 3.57
C LEU A 64 -44.30 -4.81 4.66
N GLU A 65 -45.34 -4.04 4.28
CA GLU A 65 -46.26 -3.44 5.25
C GLU A 65 -47.03 -4.49 6.06
N LYS A 66 -47.38 -5.59 5.44
CA LYS A 66 -48.08 -6.71 6.11
C LYS A 66 -47.15 -7.37 7.11
N ASP A 67 -45.90 -7.65 6.77
CA ASP A 67 -44.92 -8.23 7.67
C ASP A 67 -44.59 -7.31 8.86
N LEU A 68 -44.51 -5.99 8.64
CA LEU A 68 -44.34 -5.01 9.71
C LEU A 68 -45.57 -4.96 10.66
N GLN A 69 -46.78 -5.02 10.12
CA GLN A 69 -48.01 -5.06 10.93
C GLN A 69 -48.15 -6.37 11.73
N ASP A 70 -47.71 -7.50 11.17
CA ASP A 70 -47.72 -8.77 11.86
C ASP A 70 -46.62 -8.85 12.95
N GLN A 71 -45.50 -8.19 12.78
CA GLN A 71 -44.50 -7.98 13.84
C GLN A 71 -45.04 -7.10 14.98
N GLU A 72 -45.70 -5.98 14.67
CA GLU A 72 -46.34 -5.12 15.68
C GLU A 72 -47.44 -5.82 16.46
N LYS A 73 -48.22 -6.67 15.82
CA LYS A 73 -49.25 -7.50 16.48
C LYS A 73 -48.64 -8.58 17.38
N ARG A 74 -47.51 -9.15 17.02
CA ARG A 74 -46.78 -10.11 17.86
C ARG A 74 -46.18 -9.44 19.10
N GLU A 75 -45.71 -8.20 19.00
CA GLU A 75 -45.21 -7.45 20.13
C GLU A 75 -46.33 -7.01 21.11
N LYS A 76 -47.49 -6.60 20.60
CA LYS A 76 -48.66 -6.22 21.42
C LYS A 76 -49.43 -7.40 22.03
N GLY A 77 -49.24 -8.61 21.52
CA GLY A 77 -49.85 -9.83 22.04
C GLY A 77 -49.20 -10.44 23.27
N THR A 78 -48.08 -9.90 23.73
CA THR A 78 -47.28 -10.46 24.84
C THR A 78 -47.46 -9.73 26.18
N GLU A 79 -48.33 -8.73 26.26
CA GLU A 79 -48.60 -7.96 27.51
C GLU A 79 -49.75 -8.49 28.37
N GLY A 80 -49.99 -9.76 28.36
CA GLY A 80 -51.12 -10.32 29.15
C GLY A 80 -50.88 -11.71 29.73
N SER A 81 -49.85 -11.88 30.59
CA SER A 81 -49.89 -12.97 31.59
C SER A 81 -48.89 -12.73 32.71
N ARG A 82 -49.41 -12.42 33.89
CA ARG A 82 -48.67 -12.46 35.16
C ARG A 82 -48.42 -13.92 35.56
N GLY A 83 -47.14 -14.23 35.89
CA GLY A 83 -46.86 -15.38 36.72
C GLY A 83 -45.55 -16.07 36.44
N VAL A 84 -44.67 -16.05 37.48
CA VAL A 84 -43.56 -16.94 37.76
C VAL A 84 -42.20 -16.54 37.19
N THR A 85 -41.42 -16.05 38.09
CA THR A 85 -39.95 -15.82 38.02
C THR A 85 -39.19 -17.04 37.54
N SER A 86 -38.46 -16.86 36.42
CA SER A 86 -37.35 -17.74 36.03
C SER A 86 -36.20 -16.89 35.49
N PRO A 87 -34.94 -17.22 35.81
CA PRO A 87 -33.76 -16.41 35.51
C PRO A 87 -33.27 -16.67 34.08
N VAL A 88 -34.00 -16.14 33.07
CA VAL A 88 -33.64 -16.29 31.66
C VAL A 88 -33.36 -14.93 30.97
N GLN A 89 -33.32 -13.83 31.73
CA GLN A 89 -33.09 -12.50 31.13
C GLN A 89 -31.63 -12.17 30.79
N SER A 90 -30.66 -13.00 31.20
CA SER A 90 -29.25 -12.71 30.88
C SER A 90 -28.84 -13.09 29.45
N ASN A 91 -29.49 -14.10 28.84
CA ASN A 91 -29.12 -14.58 27.51
C ASN A 91 -29.67 -13.73 26.35
N GLN A 92 -30.78 -13.01 26.55
CA GLN A 92 -31.34 -12.16 25.48
C GLN A 92 -30.58 -10.80 25.34
N GLN A 93 -30.01 -10.26 26.42
CA GLN A 93 -29.18 -9.08 26.34
C GLN A 93 -27.82 -9.37 25.68
N ILE A 94 -27.26 -10.55 25.96
CA ILE A 94 -25.99 -10.99 25.31
C ILE A 94 -26.22 -11.21 23.81
N ASN A 95 -27.35 -11.80 23.39
CA ASN A 95 -27.65 -11.98 21.97
C ASN A 95 -27.96 -10.67 21.24
N ARG A 96 -28.59 -9.67 21.88
CA ARG A 96 -28.80 -8.35 21.27
C ARG A 96 -27.47 -7.56 21.14
N SER A 97 -26.56 -7.68 22.07
CA SER A 97 -25.22 -7.09 21.96
C SER A 97 -24.37 -7.76 20.86
N ALA A 98 -24.51 -9.07 20.67
CA ALA A 98 -23.80 -9.80 19.61
C ALA A 98 -24.37 -9.52 18.21
N GLN A 99 -25.66 -9.20 18.07
CA GLN A 99 -26.29 -8.86 16.80
C GLN A 99 -25.88 -7.47 16.26
N ASN A 100 -25.37 -6.58 17.10
CA ASN A 100 -24.88 -5.25 16.71
C ASN A 100 -23.36 -5.19 16.47
N LEU A 101 -22.64 -6.27 16.64
CA LEU A 101 -21.23 -6.40 16.27
C LEU A 101 -21.13 -6.63 14.76
N MET A 102 -21.08 -5.55 13.99
CA MET A 102 -20.82 -5.63 12.56
C MET A 102 -19.36 -6.06 12.39
N MET A 103 -19.18 -7.31 12.02
CA MET A 103 -17.89 -7.88 11.63
C MET A 103 -17.87 -7.99 10.10
N ASP A 104 -16.94 -7.30 9.49
CA ASP A 104 -16.63 -7.43 8.08
C ASP A 104 -15.70 -8.63 7.87
N ALA A 105 -16.01 -9.44 6.86
CA ALA A 105 -15.18 -10.56 6.45
C ALA A 105 -14.89 -10.46 4.95
N TYR A 106 -13.67 -10.77 4.55
CA TYR A 106 -13.28 -10.80 3.14
C TYR A 106 -12.27 -11.90 2.83
N ALA A 107 -12.17 -12.24 1.55
CA ALA A 107 -11.08 -13.00 0.99
C ALA A 107 -10.56 -12.31 -0.27
N ALA A 108 -9.26 -12.24 -0.44
CA ALA A 108 -8.61 -11.69 -1.63
C ALA A 108 -7.67 -12.72 -2.24
N ILE A 109 -7.68 -12.82 -3.56
CA ILE A 109 -6.79 -13.71 -4.33
C ILE A 109 -6.02 -12.84 -5.32
N ASP A 110 -4.70 -12.99 -5.29
CA ASP A 110 -3.78 -12.31 -6.18
C ASP A 110 -2.93 -13.34 -6.95
N ILE A 111 -3.18 -13.43 -8.24
CA ILE A 111 -2.48 -14.32 -9.15
C ILE A 111 -1.57 -13.48 -10.03
N VAL A 112 -0.28 -13.82 -10.06
CA VAL A 112 0.73 -13.10 -10.85
C VAL A 112 1.50 -14.06 -11.72
N GLY A 113 1.61 -13.74 -13.00
CA GLY A 113 2.55 -14.35 -13.93
C GLY A 113 3.70 -13.38 -14.21
N ALA A 114 4.92 -13.87 -14.18
CA ALA A 114 6.12 -13.12 -14.52
C ALA A 114 6.98 -13.90 -15.51
N TRP A 115 7.43 -13.22 -16.55
CA TRP A 115 8.30 -13.81 -17.57
C TRP A 115 9.47 -12.89 -17.85
N ASP A 116 10.68 -13.43 -17.71
CA ASP A 116 11.92 -12.76 -18.06
C ASP A 116 12.61 -13.56 -19.19
N ARG A 117 12.97 -12.85 -20.25
CA ARG A 117 13.62 -13.48 -21.41
C ARG A 117 15.01 -14.04 -21.07
N ASN A 118 15.69 -13.45 -20.10
CA ASN A 118 17.11 -13.72 -19.82
C ASN A 118 17.34 -14.65 -18.64
N LYS A 119 16.29 -15.01 -17.88
CA LYS A 119 16.42 -15.88 -16.70
C LYS A 119 15.88 -17.26 -16.96
N PRO A 120 16.68 -18.32 -16.79
CA PRO A 120 16.20 -19.68 -16.82
C PRO A 120 15.31 -19.96 -15.61
N ARG A 121 14.34 -20.88 -15.76
CA ARG A 121 13.48 -21.32 -14.65
C ARG A 121 14.32 -21.81 -13.46
N GLY A 122 13.92 -21.43 -12.25
CA GLY A 122 14.54 -21.96 -11.03
C GLY A 122 15.72 -21.13 -10.51
N THR A 123 15.87 -19.87 -10.90
CA THR A 123 16.97 -19.01 -10.45
C THR A 123 16.75 -18.35 -9.08
N GLY A 124 15.70 -18.74 -8.35
CA GLY A 124 15.47 -18.30 -6.98
C GLY A 124 14.77 -16.94 -6.82
N GLU A 125 14.27 -16.38 -7.90
CA GLU A 125 13.31 -15.26 -7.80
C GLU A 125 11.91 -15.78 -7.53
N ARG A 126 11.13 -15.03 -6.76
CA ARG A 126 9.86 -15.44 -6.18
C ARG A 126 8.76 -15.75 -7.19
N ILE A 127 8.83 -15.17 -8.39
CA ILE A 127 7.93 -15.48 -9.51
C ILE A 127 8.82 -15.59 -10.76
N ASP A 128 9.16 -16.78 -11.14
CA ASP A 128 10.12 -17.03 -12.21
C ASP A 128 9.46 -17.78 -13.36
N ASN A 129 9.26 -17.08 -14.50
CA ASN A 129 8.73 -17.62 -15.76
C ASN A 129 7.52 -18.55 -15.63
N GLN A 130 6.61 -18.20 -14.72
CA GLN A 130 5.40 -18.96 -14.41
C GLN A 130 4.25 -18.07 -13.97
N LEU A 131 3.06 -18.64 -13.92
CA LEU A 131 1.88 -18.10 -13.28
C LEU A 131 1.73 -18.76 -11.92
N ASP A 132 1.58 -17.98 -10.85
CA ASP A 132 1.41 -18.50 -9.49
C ASP A 132 0.42 -17.66 -8.69
N ILE A 133 -0.13 -18.25 -7.64
CA ILE A 133 -0.88 -17.50 -6.63
C ILE A 133 0.16 -16.78 -5.76
N ARG A 134 0.30 -15.46 -5.96
CA ARG A 134 1.21 -14.67 -5.16
C ARG A 134 0.75 -14.60 -3.72
N THR A 135 -0.56 -14.35 -3.50
CA THR A 135 -1.16 -14.26 -2.18
C THR A 135 -2.62 -14.64 -2.24
N ALA A 136 -3.06 -15.42 -1.26
CA ALA A 136 -4.48 -15.61 -0.94
C ALA A 136 -4.70 -15.16 0.51
N GLU A 137 -5.47 -14.10 0.72
CA GLU A 137 -5.72 -13.50 2.03
C GLU A 137 -7.16 -13.71 2.47
N PHE A 138 -7.36 -13.81 3.77
CA PHE A 138 -8.68 -13.69 4.39
C PHE A 138 -8.56 -12.83 5.63
N GLY A 139 -9.55 -11.99 5.84
CA GLY A 139 -9.54 -11.02 6.92
C GLY A 139 -10.87 -10.90 7.62
N PHE A 140 -10.79 -10.54 8.89
CA PHE A 140 -11.90 -10.19 9.75
C PHE A 140 -11.60 -8.86 10.42
N ASN A 141 -12.51 -7.91 10.27
CA ASN A 141 -12.40 -6.59 10.88
C ASN A 141 -13.71 -6.23 11.55
N GLY A 142 -13.67 -5.62 12.72
CA GLY A 142 -14.90 -5.21 13.38
C GLY A 142 -14.68 -4.44 14.68
N ALA A 143 -15.77 -3.85 15.17
CA ALA A 143 -15.82 -3.30 16.50
C ALA A 143 -15.98 -4.45 17.51
N VAL A 144 -15.11 -4.51 18.52
CA VAL A 144 -15.24 -5.43 19.65
C VAL A 144 -16.26 -4.88 20.64
N ASP A 145 -16.20 -3.58 20.86
CA ASP A 145 -17.13 -2.81 21.67
C ASP A 145 -17.09 -1.32 21.24
N GLN A 146 -17.69 -0.43 22.02
CA GLN A 146 -17.72 1.01 21.73
C GLN A 146 -16.32 1.69 21.79
N TRP A 147 -15.33 1.04 22.41
CA TRP A 147 -13.99 1.59 22.66
C TRP A 147 -12.92 0.94 21.79
N MET A 148 -13.14 -0.28 21.36
CA MET A 148 -12.12 -1.13 20.78
C MET A 148 -12.55 -1.73 19.43
N ARG A 149 -11.63 -1.73 18.47
CA ARG A 149 -11.72 -2.46 17.20
C ARG A 149 -10.63 -3.53 17.15
N ALA A 150 -10.89 -4.59 16.41
CA ALA A 150 -9.92 -5.64 16.13
C ALA A 150 -9.84 -5.93 14.64
N ASN A 151 -8.68 -6.33 14.20
CA ASN A 151 -8.41 -6.79 12.84
C ASN A 151 -7.57 -8.06 12.88
N PHE A 152 -7.92 -9.00 12.02
CA PHE A 152 -7.15 -10.21 11.80
C PHE A 152 -7.05 -10.46 10.30
N ILE A 153 -5.84 -10.62 9.77
CA ILE A 153 -5.58 -10.97 8.37
C ILE A 153 -4.59 -12.12 8.34
N GLY A 154 -5.03 -13.25 7.80
CA GLY A 154 -4.19 -14.38 7.48
C GLY A 154 -3.94 -14.46 5.97
N ALA A 155 -2.75 -14.85 5.58
CA ALA A 155 -2.35 -14.96 4.19
C ALA A 155 -1.64 -16.27 3.89
N ALA A 156 -1.88 -16.82 2.71
CA ALA A 156 -1.11 -17.90 2.13
C ALA A 156 -0.30 -17.34 0.95
N HIS A 157 1.02 -17.49 1.01
CA HIS A 157 1.94 -17.04 -0.04
C HIS A 157 2.46 -18.22 -0.85
N GLY A 158 2.43 -18.08 -2.18
CA GLY A 158 3.10 -19.00 -3.09
C GLY A 158 4.56 -18.62 -3.26
N GLU A 159 5.46 -19.56 -2.98
CA GLU A 159 6.88 -19.42 -3.23
C GLU A 159 7.47 -20.74 -3.74
N ASN A 160 8.00 -20.74 -4.97
CA ASN A 160 8.61 -21.93 -5.60
C ASN A 160 7.70 -23.18 -5.59
N GLY A 161 6.39 -23.00 -5.83
CA GLY A 161 5.39 -24.08 -5.83
C GLY A 161 5.03 -24.61 -4.44
N LYS A 162 5.42 -23.93 -3.37
CA LYS A 162 5.02 -24.19 -1.99
C LYS A 162 4.16 -23.03 -1.48
N TYR A 163 3.24 -23.33 -0.57
CA TYR A 163 2.42 -22.32 0.08
C TYR A 163 2.76 -22.26 1.55
N PHE A 164 3.00 -21.04 2.04
CA PHE A 164 3.27 -20.75 3.44
C PHE A 164 2.10 -19.92 3.99
N PHE A 165 1.55 -20.37 5.10
CA PHE A 165 0.52 -19.63 5.80
C PHE A 165 1.13 -18.80 6.91
N GLU A 166 0.73 -17.53 6.98
CA GLU A 166 1.16 -16.63 8.06
C GLU A 166 0.07 -15.62 8.43
N VAL A 167 0.25 -15.00 9.58
CA VAL A 167 -0.58 -13.89 10.01
C VAL A 167 0.08 -12.59 9.55
N HIS A 168 -0.58 -11.85 8.65
CA HIS A 168 -0.16 -10.53 8.23
C HIS A 168 -0.46 -9.49 9.28
N GLU A 169 -1.72 -9.43 9.73
CA GLU A 169 -2.15 -8.51 10.76
C GLU A 169 -2.97 -9.23 11.84
N ALA A 170 -2.71 -8.92 13.10
CA ALA A 170 -3.51 -9.31 14.24
C ALA A 170 -3.33 -8.23 15.30
N TRP A 171 -4.25 -7.26 15.33
CA TRP A 171 -4.13 -6.12 16.22
C TRP A 171 -5.47 -5.69 16.80
N VAL A 172 -5.39 -4.98 17.92
CA VAL A 172 -6.47 -4.25 18.54
C VAL A 172 -6.16 -2.76 18.52
N GLN A 173 -7.18 -1.94 18.36
CA GLN A 173 -7.07 -0.49 18.33
C GLN A 173 -8.11 0.17 19.21
N PHE A 174 -7.68 1.20 19.95
CA PHE A 174 -8.51 2.18 20.63
C PHE A 174 -8.55 3.46 19.78
N PRO A 175 -9.54 3.61 18.88
CA PRO A 175 -9.54 4.68 17.88
C PRO A 175 -9.94 6.05 18.43
N PHE A 176 -10.60 6.11 19.59
CA PHE A 176 -11.21 7.31 20.13
C PHE A 176 -10.67 7.65 21.53
N LEU A 177 -9.39 7.91 21.62
CA LEU A 177 -8.78 8.43 22.84
C LEU A 177 -8.88 9.97 22.89
N PRO A 178 -8.74 10.61 24.05
CA PRO A 178 -8.75 12.07 24.16
C PRO A 178 -7.77 12.75 23.20
N PHE A 179 -8.04 14.01 22.83
CA PHE A 179 -7.18 14.85 21.97
C PHE A 179 -6.96 14.32 20.54
N ASN A 180 -7.94 13.64 19.98
CA ASN A 180 -7.89 13.03 18.64
C ASN A 180 -6.71 12.05 18.50
N THR A 181 -6.49 11.24 19.51
CA THR A 181 -5.44 10.23 19.52
C THR A 181 -6.00 8.83 19.37
N SER A 182 -5.18 7.91 18.89
CA SER A 182 -5.49 6.49 18.89
C SER A 182 -4.28 5.65 19.32
N LEU A 183 -4.53 4.46 19.83
CA LEU A 183 -3.52 3.48 20.19
C LEU A 183 -3.87 2.16 19.52
N LYS A 184 -2.91 1.58 18.79
CA LYS A 184 -3.01 0.27 18.16
C LYS A 184 -1.91 -0.64 18.68
N ALA A 185 -2.19 -1.89 18.97
CA ALA A 185 -1.22 -2.86 19.47
C ALA A 185 -1.48 -4.24 18.87
N GLY A 186 -0.41 -4.94 18.50
CA GLY A 186 -0.44 -6.25 17.87
C GLY A 186 0.56 -6.36 16.74
N GLN A 187 0.36 -7.35 15.87
CA GLN A 187 1.11 -7.49 14.63
C GLN A 187 0.46 -6.65 13.53
N MET A 188 1.23 -5.81 12.86
CA MET A 188 0.72 -4.85 11.87
C MET A 188 1.78 -4.48 10.83
N PHE A 189 1.33 -4.03 9.67
CA PHE A 189 2.19 -3.24 8.79
C PHE A 189 2.56 -1.94 9.49
N ILE A 190 3.85 -1.66 9.64
CA ILE A 190 4.30 -0.42 10.27
C ILE A 190 3.94 0.79 9.40
N ASP A 191 3.46 1.86 10.02
CA ASP A 191 3.02 3.07 9.30
C ASP A 191 4.21 3.95 8.94
N VAL A 192 4.87 3.63 7.81
CA VAL A 192 6.00 4.40 7.25
C VAL A 192 5.89 4.45 5.74
N GLY A 193 6.13 5.63 5.18
CA GLY A 193 5.85 5.87 3.77
C GLY A 193 4.38 5.60 3.44
N ARG A 194 4.04 5.65 2.18
CA ARG A 194 2.68 5.37 1.73
C ARG A 194 2.45 3.90 1.42
N LEU A 195 3.43 3.27 0.75
CA LEU A 195 3.25 1.93 0.18
C LEU A 195 3.28 0.81 1.22
N ASN A 196 3.98 1.01 2.35
CA ASN A 196 4.19 -0.05 3.33
C ASN A 196 2.90 -0.57 3.97
N LYS A 197 1.86 0.25 4.07
CA LYS A 197 0.54 -0.15 4.61
C LYS A 197 -0.40 -0.77 3.58
N ILE A 198 -0.03 -0.77 2.30
CA ILE A 198 -0.88 -1.25 1.23
C ILE A 198 -0.51 -2.68 0.90
N HIS A 199 -1.45 -3.60 1.08
CA HIS A 199 -1.29 -5.00 0.70
C HIS A 199 -0.92 -5.16 -0.77
N ALA A 200 -0.14 -6.19 -1.11
CA ALA A 200 0.39 -6.36 -2.46
C ALA A 200 -0.69 -6.37 -3.55
N HIS A 201 -1.85 -6.98 -3.26
CA HIS A 201 -2.98 -7.06 -4.18
C HIS A 201 -3.67 -5.71 -4.41
N ASP A 202 -3.59 -4.76 -3.45
CA ASP A 202 -4.23 -3.43 -3.56
C ASP A 202 -3.34 -2.39 -4.24
N ARG A 203 -2.04 -2.65 -4.34
CA ARG A 203 -1.10 -1.69 -4.94
C ARG A 203 -1.51 -1.29 -6.35
N ALA A 204 -1.20 -0.04 -6.69
CA ALA A 204 -1.49 0.52 -8.01
C ALA A 204 -0.66 -0.11 -9.15
N PHE A 205 0.35 -0.89 -8.85
CA PHE A 205 1.26 -1.58 -9.79
C PHE A 205 1.50 -3.02 -9.36
N THR A 206 1.94 -3.88 -10.30
CA THR A 206 2.10 -5.33 -10.07
C THR A 206 3.26 -5.65 -9.14
N MET A 207 4.43 -5.07 -9.40
CA MET A 207 5.67 -5.41 -8.69
C MET A 207 6.10 -4.26 -7.77
N THR A 208 6.67 -4.63 -6.63
CA THR A 208 7.21 -3.69 -5.65
C THR A 208 8.29 -2.80 -6.27
N PRO A 209 8.31 -1.49 -6.00
CA PRO A 209 9.38 -0.61 -6.43
C PRO A 209 10.74 -1.05 -5.91
N ILE A 210 11.80 -0.86 -6.71
CA ILE A 210 13.15 -1.33 -6.38
C ILE A 210 13.63 -0.81 -5.02
N VAL A 211 13.35 0.46 -4.71
CA VAL A 211 13.76 1.04 -3.43
C VAL A 211 13.11 0.33 -2.23
N HIS A 212 11.83 -0.04 -2.34
CA HIS A 212 11.15 -0.83 -1.32
C HIS A 212 11.73 -2.24 -1.24
N GLU A 213 11.88 -2.93 -2.39
CA GLU A 213 12.50 -4.26 -2.46
C GLU A 213 13.85 -4.31 -1.73
N LYS A 214 14.69 -3.28 -1.90
CA LYS A 214 16.06 -3.23 -1.36
C LYS A 214 16.15 -2.76 0.09
N LEU A 215 15.28 -1.86 0.54
CA LEU A 215 15.42 -1.21 1.85
C LEU A 215 14.37 -1.64 2.87
N ILE A 216 13.16 -1.98 2.45
CA ILE A 216 12.03 -2.26 3.34
C ILE A 216 11.61 -3.72 3.25
N GLY A 217 11.57 -4.27 2.06
CA GLY A 217 11.09 -5.61 1.75
C GLY A 217 10.09 -5.58 0.61
N TRP A 218 10.02 -6.67 -0.14
CA TRP A 218 9.17 -6.71 -1.33
C TRP A 218 7.66 -6.74 -0.99
N GLU A 219 7.25 -7.31 0.14
CA GLU A 219 5.85 -7.31 0.59
C GLU A 219 5.49 -6.13 1.51
N SER A 220 6.39 -5.63 2.28
CA SER A 220 6.29 -4.57 3.28
C SER A 220 6.94 -4.98 4.60
N ALA A 221 7.20 -4.03 5.46
CA ALA A 221 7.67 -4.30 6.81
C ALA A 221 6.47 -4.54 7.74
N ILE A 222 6.40 -5.75 8.29
CA ILE A 222 5.41 -6.17 9.29
C ILE A 222 6.14 -6.46 10.60
N ASP A 223 5.58 -6.04 11.73
CA ASP A 223 6.14 -6.44 13.03
C ASP A 223 5.09 -6.34 14.14
N THR A 224 5.40 -6.90 15.32
CA THR A 224 4.54 -6.86 16.50
C THR A 224 4.99 -5.76 17.43
N GLY A 225 4.07 -4.90 17.86
CA GLY A 225 4.36 -3.79 18.75
C GLY A 225 3.16 -2.91 19.04
N ALA A 226 3.42 -1.63 19.28
CA ALA A 226 2.40 -0.61 19.52
C ALA A 226 2.65 0.63 18.66
N GLU A 227 1.56 1.24 18.23
CA GLU A 227 1.52 2.45 17.42
C GLU A 227 0.55 3.46 18.04
N PHE A 228 1.00 4.67 18.23
CA PHE A 228 0.24 5.79 18.75
C PHE A 228 0.10 6.85 17.67
N SER A 229 -1.11 7.33 17.40
CA SER A 229 -1.33 8.39 16.44
C SER A 229 -2.04 9.60 17.04
N ILE A 230 -1.71 10.78 16.52
CA ILE A 230 -2.33 12.07 16.87
C ILE A 230 -2.76 12.73 15.60
N LEU A 231 -4.04 13.09 15.50
CA LEU A 231 -4.62 13.84 14.40
C LEU A 231 -4.76 15.31 14.79
N PHE A 232 -4.16 16.22 14.01
CA PHE A 232 -4.25 17.66 14.15
C PHE A 232 -5.18 18.23 13.07
N PRO A 233 -6.46 18.50 13.37
CA PRO A 233 -7.44 18.95 12.38
C PRO A 233 -7.37 20.47 12.19
N TRP A 234 -6.30 20.98 11.60
CA TRP A 234 -6.18 22.39 11.27
C TRP A 234 -7.18 22.79 10.17
N LYS A 235 -7.64 24.03 10.16
CA LYS A 235 -8.67 24.47 9.21
C LYS A 235 -8.28 24.34 7.74
N TRP A 236 -7.01 24.43 7.42
CA TRP A 236 -6.48 24.45 6.05
C TRP A 236 -5.63 23.23 5.67
N ILE A 237 -5.20 22.45 6.64
CA ILE A 237 -4.43 21.23 6.45
C ILE A 237 -4.70 20.24 7.59
N THR A 238 -4.92 19.00 7.28
CA THR A 238 -4.98 17.94 8.28
C THR A 238 -3.61 17.28 8.39
N GLN A 239 -3.11 17.13 9.61
CA GLN A 239 -1.84 16.48 9.89
C GLN A 239 -2.06 15.29 10.80
N GLU A 240 -1.36 14.20 10.55
CA GLU A 240 -1.32 13.04 11.43
C GLU A 240 0.14 12.71 11.75
N LEU A 241 0.45 12.61 13.04
CA LEU A 241 1.73 12.12 13.52
C LEU A 241 1.52 10.71 14.08
N VAL A 242 2.23 9.74 13.51
CA VAL A 242 2.27 8.36 13.98
C VAL A 242 3.62 8.09 14.61
N LEU A 243 3.61 7.49 15.80
CA LEU A 243 4.80 7.07 16.54
C LEU A 243 4.64 5.59 16.88
N GLY A 244 5.62 4.77 16.54
CA GLY A 244 5.54 3.34 16.80
C GLY A 244 6.82 2.76 17.39
N ALA A 245 6.62 1.70 18.16
CA ALA A 245 7.68 0.86 18.70
C ALA A 245 7.31 -0.61 18.54
N THR A 246 8.17 -1.40 17.89
CA THR A 246 7.95 -2.82 17.65
C THR A 246 9.16 -3.65 18.03
N ASN A 247 9.01 -4.97 18.00
CA ASN A 247 10.08 -5.89 18.39
C ASN A 247 11.31 -5.87 17.47
N GLY A 248 11.19 -5.35 16.23
CA GLY A 248 12.28 -5.33 15.25
C GLY A 248 12.63 -6.70 14.67
N ARG A 249 11.77 -7.71 14.81
CA ARG A 249 12.08 -9.10 14.43
C ARG A 249 11.84 -9.38 12.97
N LYS A 250 10.76 -8.83 12.40
CA LYS A 250 10.22 -9.18 11.07
C LYS A 250 10.48 -8.12 10.00
N TRP A 251 11.54 -7.33 10.13
CA TRP A 251 11.88 -6.36 9.09
C TRP A 251 12.14 -7.05 7.75
N GLY A 252 11.46 -6.58 6.70
CA GLY A 252 11.57 -7.18 5.38
C GLY A 252 10.73 -8.43 5.17
N HIS A 253 9.74 -8.68 6.03
CA HIS A 253 8.81 -9.80 5.93
C HIS A 253 9.51 -11.16 6.06
N SER A 254 9.99 -11.49 7.27
CA SER A 254 10.64 -12.77 7.55
C SER A 254 9.62 -13.83 7.94
N HIS A 255 9.53 -14.92 7.18
CA HIS A 255 8.70 -16.08 7.49
C HIS A 255 9.18 -16.86 8.72
N ASP A 256 10.46 -16.75 9.09
CA ASP A 256 11.08 -17.51 10.18
C ASP A 256 10.84 -16.91 11.58
N GLY A 257 9.90 -15.96 11.71
CA GLY A 257 9.63 -15.29 12.99
C GLY A 257 10.72 -14.33 13.44
N GLY A 258 11.83 -14.26 12.71
CA GLY A 258 12.94 -13.36 12.94
C GLY A 258 13.74 -13.65 14.21
N VAL A 259 14.83 -12.91 14.41
CA VAL A 259 15.71 -13.02 15.57
C VAL A 259 15.34 -11.97 16.60
N GLN A 260 15.28 -12.34 17.89
CA GLN A 260 15.06 -11.40 18.98
C GLN A 260 16.17 -10.33 18.99
N LYS A 261 15.77 -9.05 19.01
CA LYS A 261 16.68 -7.91 19.05
C LYS A 261 16.87 -7.38 20.47
N ASN A 262 17.98 -6.70 20.70
CA ASN A 262 18.27 -6.10 22.00
C ASN A 262 17.45 -4.83 22.24
N ASN A 263 17.16 -4.08 21.17
CA ASN A 263 16.41 -2.83 21.23
C ASN A 263 15.20 -2.89 20.31
N PRO A 264 14.09 -2.22 20.64
CA PRO A 264 12.93 -2.13 19.78
C PRO A 264 13.27 -1.38 18.48
N LEU A 265 12.57 -1.72 17.42
CA LEU A 265 12.46 -0.87 16.26
C LEU A 265 11.56 0.31 16.62
N MET A 266 12.00 1.52 16.33
CA MET A 266 11.25 2.75 16.54
C MET A 266 11.01 3.44 15.19
N TYR A 267 9.82 3.99 15.01
CA TYR A 267 9.49 4.76 13.80
C TYR A 267 8.59 5.95 14.13
N ALA A 268 8.65 6.93 13.23
CA ALA A 268 7.75 8.06 13.19
C ALA A 268 7.34 8.34 11.77
N HIS A 269 6.08 8.73 11.56
CA HIS A 269 5.55 9.16 10.27
C HIS A 269 4.68 10.40 10.46
N LEU A 270 5.07 11.50 9.85
CA LEU A 270 4.29 12.74 9.83
C LEU A 270 3.63 12.88 8.47
N LYS A 271 2.30 12.82 8.44
CA LYS A 271 1.47 12.89 7.23
C LYS A 271 0.73 14.23 7.16
N HIS A 272 0.59 14.74 5.95
CA HIS A 272 -0.11 15.97 5.64
C HIS A 272 -1.13 15.71 4.55
N PHE A 273 -2.38 16.09 4.80
CA PHE A 273 -3.47 15.93 3.86
C PHE A 273 -4.02 17.31 3.49
N TYR A 274 -4.13 17.59 2.21
CA TYR A 274 -4.66 18.83 1.71
C TYR A 274 -5.57 18.62 0.49
N TYR A 275 -6.70 19.33 0.48
CA TYR A 275 -7.68 19.30 -0.60
C TYR A 275 -7.80 20.67 -1.24
N PHE A 276 -7.69 20.72 -2.57
CA PHE A 276 -7.86 21.93 -3.37
C PHE A 276 -9.20 21.88 -4.09
N GLY A 277 -10.20 22.60 -3.56
CA GLY A 277 -11.57 22.50 -4.09
C GLY A 277 -12.10 21.07 -4.01
N ASN A 278 -12.94 20.69 -4.98
CA ASN A 278 -13.63 19.39 -4.97
C ASN A 278 -12.90 18.29 -5.75
N ASN A 279 -11.90 18.64 -6.55
CA ASN A 279 -11.34 17.74 -7.55
C ASN A 279 -9.89 17.33 -7.28
N TRP A 280 -9.19 18.03 -6.39
CA TRP A 280 -7.78 17.78 -6.10
C TRP A 280 -7.57 17.34 -4.66
N GLY A 281 -6.85 16.27 -4.47
CA GLY A 281 -6.38 15.83 -3.17
C GLY A 281 -4.89 15.54 -3.21
N THR A 282 -4.18 15.90 -2.16
CA THR A 282 -2.76 15.56 -2.00
C THR A 282 -2.47 15.08 -0.59
N GLN A 283 -1.59 14.11 -0.50
CA GLN A 283 -0.96 13.69 0.73
C GLN A 283 0.54 13.73 0.52
N PHE A 284 1.29 14.18 1.51
CA PHE A 284 2.74 14.02 1.57
C PHE A 284 3.15 13.70 3.00
N GLY A 285 4.22 12.90 3.13
CA GLY A 285 4.67 12.39 4.40
C GLY A 285 6.19 12.37 4.53
N PHE A 286 6.63 12.30 5.79
CA PHE A 286 8.03 12.15 6.18
C PHE A 286 8.14 11.05 7.21
N SER A 287 8.98 10.05 6.93
CA SER A 287 9.19 8.90 7.80
C SER A 287 10.61 8.83 8.31
N GLY A 288 10.76 8.41 9.55
CA GLY A 288 12.05 8.06 10.15
C GLY A 288 11.96 6.72 10.87
N ILE A 289 12.94 5.86 10.67
CA ILE A 289 12.97 4.51 11.26
C ILE A 289 14.36 4.26 11.83
N ARG A 290 14.41 3.69 13.04
CA ARG A 290 15.64 3.25 13.69
C ARG A 290 15.49 1.83 14.20
N PHE A 291 16.41 0.94 13.83
CA PHE A 291 16.43 -0.43 14.35
C PHE A 291 17.82 -1.06 14.28
N GLU A 292 17.98 -2.21 14.93
CA GLU A 292 19.18 -3.04 14.89
C GLU A 292 18.94 -4.22 13.93
N PRO A 293 19.61 -4.28 12.75
CA PRO A 293 19.39 -5.36 11.79
C PRO A 293 19.91 -6.72 12.29
N THR A 294 20.88 -6.73 13.19
CA THR A 294 21.47 -7.94 13.77
C THR A 294 21.44 -7.91 15.30
N THR A 295 21.81 -9.02 15.93
CA THR A 295 21.98 -9.10 17.41
C THR A 295 23.32 -8.53 17.88
N GLU A 296 24.22 -8.17 16.96
CA GLU A 296 25.48 -7.54 17.29
C GLU A 296 25.25 -6.15 17.85
N ARG A 297 25.80 -5.90 19.04
CA ARG A 297 25.71 -4.57 19.65
C ARG A 297 26.37 -3.54 18.76
N LYS A 298 25.71 -2.38 18.57
CA LYS A 298 26.16 -1.23 17.77
C LYS A 298 25.99 -1.38 16.26
N ASN A 299 25.41 -2.46 15.73
CA ASN A 299 24.91 -2.43 14.38
C ASN A 299 23.57 -1.69 14.37
N GLN A 300 23.54 -0.52 13.76
CA GLN A 300 22.36 0.35 13.76
C GLN A 300 22.02 0.76 12.33
N ARG A 301 20.75 0.65 12.00
CA ARG A 301 20.19 1.10 10.72
C ARG A 301 19.21 2.24 10.94
N LEU A 302 19.40 3.31 10.18
CA LEU A 302 18.54 4.48 10.13
C LEU A 302 17.99 4.59 8.71
N LEU A 303 16.67 4.73 8.59
CA LEU A 303 16.02 5.02 7.32
C LEU A 303 15.24 6.32 7.42
N TYR A 304 15.31 7.11 6.38
CA TYR A 304 14.54 8.34 6.20
C TYR A 304 13.77 8.25 4.90
N GLY A 305 12.48 8.49 4.96
CA GLY A 305 11.56 8.41 3.83
C GLY A 305 10.80 9.70 3.60
N MET A 306 10.50 9.96 2.34
CA MET A 306 9.53 10.96 1.89
C MET A 306 8.56 10.29 0.95
N ASP A 307 7.27 10.57 1.10
CA ASP A 307 6.22 10.06 0.24
C ASP A 307 5.29 11.19 -0.20
N ALA A 308 4.69 11.03 -1.37
CA ALA A 308 3.67 11.95 -1.84
C ALA A 308 2.70 11.26 -2.79
N VAL A 309 1.44 11.70 -2.76
CA VAL A 309 0.44 11.40 -3.77
C VAL A 309 -0.36 12.65 -4.09
N LEU A 310 -0.59 12.86 -5.37
CA LEU A 310 -1.48 13.87 -5.90
C LEU A 310 -2.55 13.17 -6.73
N ARG A 311 -3.82 13.47 -6.47
CA ARG A 311 -4.98 12.98 -7.21
C ARG A 311 -5.75 14.13 -7.81
N TRP A 312 -6.13 13.96 -9.05
CA TRP A 312 -7.01 14.87 -9.75
C TRP A 312 -8.19 14.11 -10.36
N ASN A 313 -9.36 14.30 -9.80
CA ASN A 313 -10.61 13.79 -10.33
C ASN A 313 -11.14 14.78 -11.37
N ARG A 314 -10.81 14.55 -12.64
CA ARG A 314 -11.25 15.39 -13.74
C ARG A 314 -12.76 15.27 -13.97
N SER A 315 -13.30 14.07 -13.83
CA SER A 315 -14.73 13.76 -13.94
C SER A 315 -15.02 12.46 -13.18
N ASN A 316 -16.29 12.08 -13.10
CA ASN A 316 -16.68 10.78 -12.52
C ASN A 316 -16.09 9.56 -13.26
N LEU A 317 -15.53 9.77 -14.47
CA LEU A 317 -15.00 8.73 -15.34
C LEU A 317 -13.49 8.77 -15.50
N SER A 318 -12.84 9.87 -15.07
CA SER A 318 -11.43 10.12 -15.37
C SER A 318 -10.68 10.68 -14.16
N GLU A 319 -9.58 10.03 -13.81
CA GLU A 319 -8.71 10.39 -12.69
C GLU A 319 -7.23 10.35 -13.13
N ILE A 320 -6.44 11.29 -12.65
CA ILE A 320 -4.97 11.25 -12.73
C ILE A 320 -4.43 11.14 -11.32
N MET A 321 -3.57 10.16 -11.11
CA MET A 321 -2.84 9.96 -9.86
C MET A 321 -1.35 9.97 -10.12
N LEU A 322 -0.64 10.86 -9.42
CA LEU A 322 0.81 10.87 -9.36
C LEU A 322 1.23 10.51 -7.94
N MET A 323 2.05 9.47 -7.79
CA MET A 323 2.57 9.05 -6.49
C MET A 323 4.05 8.71 -6.58
N GLY A 324 4.74 8.78 -5.45
CA GLY A 324 6.14 8.40 -5.38
C GLY A 324 6.67 8.40 -3.95
N GLU A 325 7.76 7.70 -3.77
CA GLU A 325 8.50 7.67 -2.52
C GLU A 325 10.00 7.70 -2.79
N GLY A 326 10.73 8.36 -1.89
CA GLY A 326 12.18 8.36 -1.85
C GLY A 326 12.67 7.94 -0.48
N TRP A 327 13.67 7.06 -0.43
CA TRP A 327 14.22 6.51 0.79
C TRP A 327 15.74 6.61 0.80
N TYR A 328 16.29 6.99 1.96
CA TYR A 328 17.71 6.96 2.26
C TYR A 328 17.95 6.09 3.48
N GLN A 329 18.92 5.18 3.39
CA GLN A 329 19.35 4.32 4.48
C GLN A 329 20.80 4.57 4.81
N GLN A 330 21.09 4.67 6.11
CA GLN A 330 22.43 4.60 6.66
C GLN A 330 22.51 3.42 7.64
N GLU A 331 23.43 2.51 7.42
CA GLU A 331 23.74 1.43 8.34
C GLU A 331 25.15 1.63 8.91
N VAL A 332 25.28 1.64 10.21
CA VAL A 332 26.54 1.81 10.95
C VAL A 332 26.91 0.47 11.57
N PHE A 333 28.04 -0.06 11.18
CA PHE A 333 28.57 -1.31 11.72
C PHE A 333 29.44 -1.07 12.97
N PRO A 334 29.63 -2.08 13.84
CA PRO A 334 30.55 -2.00 14.95
C PRO A 334 31.97 -1.65 14.49
N ALA A 335 32.66 -0.82 15.24
CA ALA A 335 34.07 -0.60 15.04
C ALA A 335 34.87 -1.87 15.35
N ASN A 336 35.71 -2.29 14.45
CA ASN A 336 36.62 -3.40 14.70
C ASN A 336 37.81 -2.94 15.57
N LEU A 337 38.33 -3.85 16.39
CA LEU A 337 39.59 -3.63 17.10
C LEU A 337 40.71 -4.12 16.15
N ASP A 338 41.66 -3.25 15.88
CA ASP A 338 42.86 -3.65 15.14
C ASP A 338 43.64 -4.66 15.99
N PRO A 339 43.90 -5.88 15.52
CA PRO A 339 44.53 -6.92 16.35
C PRO A 339 46.00 -6.65 16.68
N ILE A 340 46.64 -5.72 16.00
CA ILE A 340 48.06 -5.37 16.16
C ILE A 340 48.22 -4.14 17.09
N THR A 341 47.45 -3.09 16.77
CA THR A 341 47.59 -1.82 17.50
C THR A 341 46.62 -1.70 18.68
N PHE A 342 45.65 -2.60 18.81
CA PHE A 342 44.55 -2.56 19.78
C PHE A 342 43.73 -1.26 19.72
N GLN A 343 43.85 -0.51 18.64
CA GLN A 343 43.06 0.70 18.40
C GLN A 343 41.74 0.35 17.74
N LYS A 344 40.68 1.08 18.10
CA LYS A 344 39.39 0.95 17.42
C LYS A 344 39.46 1.61 16.05
N THR A 345 39.11 0.87 15.02
CA THR A 345 38.93 1.42 13.69
C THR A 345 37.67 2.28 13.64
N LYS A 346 37.59 3.20 12.67
CA LYS A 346 36.35 3.94 12.40
C LYS A 346 35.24 2.93 12.05
N SER A 347 34.06 3.09 12.65
CA SER A 347 32.89 2.29 12.31
C SER A 347 32.58 2.39 10.82
N PRO A 348 32.53 1.27 10.06
CA PRO A 348 32.12 1.31 8.68
C PRO A 348 30.66 1.76 8.57
N THR A 349 30.34 2.46 7.49
CA THR A 349 28.98 2.87 7.16
C THR A 349 28.58 2.34 5.80
N LYS A 350 27.31 2.01 5.66
CA LYS A 350 26.70 1.65 4.38
C LYS A 350 25.57 2.63 4.09
N ASP A 351 25.71 3.38 2.99
CA ASP A 351 24.77 4.42 2.58
C ASP A 351 24.08 4.00 1.27
N GLN A 352 22.75 3.90 1.30
CA GLN A 352 21.94 3.50 0.17
C GLN A 352 20.77 4.47 0.01
N TRP A 353 20.36 4.70 -1.22
CA TRP A 353 19.15 5.48 -1.47
C TRP A 353 18.49 5.09 -2.78
N GLY A 354 17.24 5.38 -2.89
CA GLY A 354 16.47 5.17 -4.09
C GLY A 354 15.12 5.90 -4.02
N ALA A 355 14.45 5.92 -5.14
CA ALA A 355 13.13 6.51 -5.25
C ALA A 355 12.35 5.86 -6.38
N TYR A 356 11.02 5.99 -6.33
CA TYR A 356 10.16 5.71 -7.47
C TYR A 356 9.16 6.85 -7.67
N ALA A 357 8.68 6.96 -8.90
CA ALA A 357 7.55 7.80 -9.27
C ALA A 357 6.62 7.00 -10.18
N PHE A 358 5.34 7.09 -9.94
CA PHE A 358 4.28 6.40 -10.68
C PHE A 358 3.19 7.38 -11.06
N LEU A 359 2.85 7.41 -12.33
CA LEU A 359 1.72 8.15 -12.88
C LEU A 359 0.69 7.16 -13.40
N ASP A 360 -0.54 7.24 -12.93
CA ASP A 360 -1.69 6.49 -13.43
C ASP A 360 -2.71 7.43 -14.02
N PHE A 361 -3.21 7.10 -15.19
CA PHE A 361 -4.27 7.81 -15.87
C PHE A 361 -5.45 6.87 -16.11
N LYS A 362 -6.49 7.00 -15.31
CA LYS A 362 -7.78 6.36 -15.50
C LYS A 362 -8.58 7.19 -16.49
N PHE A 363 -8.63 6.75 -17.72
CA PHE A 363 -9.30 7.47 -18.81
C PHE A 363 -10.73 6.96 -19.07
N HIS A 364 -11.11 5.86 -18.46
CA HIS A 364 -12.44 5.25 -18.50
C HIS A 364 -12.71 4.56 -17.17
N GLN A 365 -13.98 4.36 -16.81
CA GLN A 365 -14.36 3.67 -15.56
C GLN A 365 -13.66 2.31 -15.39
N LEU A 366 -13.49 1.58 -16.51
CA LEU A 366 -12.93 0.23 -16.53
C LEU A 366 -11.44 0.20 -16.91
N TRP A 367 -10.82 1.31 -17.34
CA TRP A 367 -9.47 1.27 -17.89
C TRP A 367 -8.57 2.36 -17.35
N SER A 368 -7.36 1.97 -16.98
CA SER A 368 -6.27 2.91 -16.70
C SER A 368 -4.96 2.48 -17.37
N VAL A 369 -4.08 3.45 -17.58
CA VAL A 369 -2.70 3.24 -18.04
C VAL A 369 -1.77 3.90 -17.06
N GLY A 370 -0.71 3.18 -16.67
CA GLY A 370 0.26 3.65 -15.70
C GLY A 370 1.69 3.54 -16.20
N VAL A 371 2.54 4.49 -15.80
CA VAL A 371 3.96 4.46 -16.06
C VAL A 371 4.72 4.64 -14.74
N ARG A 372 5.79 3.87 -14.53
CA ARG A 372 6.63 3.96 -13.33
C ARG A 372 8.09 4.05 -13.71
N TYR A 373 8.83 4.87 -12.98
CA TYR A 373 10.27 4.95 -13.00
C TYR A 373 10.83 4.67 -11.62
N ASP A 374 11.81 3.79 -11.53
CA ASP A 374 12.51 3.40 -10.31
C ASP A 374 14.00 3.70 -10.45
N TYR A 375 14.62 4.12 -9.35
CA TYR A 375 16.06 4.31 -9.22
C TYR A 375 16.55 3.84 -7.86
N PHE A 376 17.69 3.15 -7.82
CA PHE A 376 18.35 2.72 -6.58
C PHE A 376 19.86 2.72 -6.75
N THR A 377 20.63 3.08 -5.71
CA THR A 377 22.10 3.02 -5.68
C THR A 377 22.61 2.76 -4.26
N ASP A 378 23.75 2.07 -4.17
CA ASP A 378 24.52 1.83 -2.95
C ASP A 378 25.83 2.61 -3.02
N LYS A 379 25.93 3.71 -2.27
CA LYS A 379 27.11 4.59 -2.26
C LYS A 379 28.30 4.04 -1.50
N SER A 380 28.11 2.94 -0.76
CA SER A 380 29.17 2.30 0.02
C SER A 380 29.99 1.29 -0.78
N LEU A 381 29.54 0.94 -1.99
CA LEU A 381 30.29 0.06 -2.87
C LEU A 381 31.53 0.78 -3.42
N VAL A 382 32.64 0.06 -3.42
CA VAL A 382 33.91 0.54 -3.97
C VAL A 382 34.39 -0.38 -5.09
N ASP A 383 35.11 0.19 -6.04
CA ASP A 383 35.73 -0.53 -7.14
C ASP A 383 37.02 -1.27 -6.69
N GLN A 384 37.74 -1.87 -7.64
CA GLN A 384 38.98 -2.61 -7.38
C GLN A 384 40.10 -1.70 -6.83
N ASN A 385 40.06 -0.41 -7.11
CA ASN A 385 41.04 0.56 -6.64
C ASN A 385 40.70 1.14 -5.26
N GLY A 386 39.49 0.89 -4.76
CA GLY A 386 38.96 1.44 -3.51
C GLY A 386 38.23 2.77 -3.67
N ASP A 387 38.02 3.22 -4.91
CA ASP A 387 37.22 4.40 -5.23
C ASP A 387 35.72 4.06 -5.24
N PRO A 388 34.80 5.03 -5.03
CA PRO A 388 33.36 4.80 -5.11
C PRO A 388 32.95 4.14 -6.42
N ALA A 389 32.39 2.94 -6.35
CA ALA A 389 31.96 2.19 -7.51
C ALA A 389 30.77 2.83 -8.20
N LYS A 390 30.75 2.80 -9.53
CA LYS A 390 29.54 3.14 -10.29
C LYS A 390 28.57 2.00 -10.14
N ASN A 391 27.45 2.24 -9.47
CA ASN A 391 26.38 1.26 -9.34
C ASN A 391 25.03 1.98 -9.38
N ALA A 392 24.09 1.39 -10.08
CA ALA A 392 22.70 1.85 -10.13
C ALA A 392 21.78 0.75 -10.63
N ILE A 393 20.57 0.73 -10.14
CA ILE A 393 19.47 -0.06 -10.70
C ILE A 393 18.40 0.93 -11.12
N GLU A 394 18.07 0.93 -12.40
CA GLU A 394 17.00 1.73 -12.97
C GLU A 394 15.95 0.81 -13.57
N ALA A 395 14.66 1.12 -13.37
CA ALA A 395 13.60 0.43 -14.07
C ALA A 395 12.57 1.41 -14.63
N GLN A 396 12.01 1.03 -15.75
CA GLN A 396 10.94 1.74 -16.43
C GLN A 396 9.83 0.75 -16.70
N SER A 397 8.63 1.02 -16.20
CA SER A 397 7.48 0.15 -16.38
C SER A 397 6.34 0.88 -17.06
N LEU A 398 5.65 0.17 -17.93
CA LEU A 398 4.37 0.58 -18.52
C LEU A 398 3.35 -0.49 -18.18
N GLN A 399 2.16 -0.08 -17.74
CA GLN A 399 1.08 -1.00 -17.42
C GLN A 399 -0.26 -0.53 -17.99
N MET A 400 -1.15 -1.49 -18.22
CA MET A 400 -2.54 -1.28 -18.52
C MET A 400 -3.39 -2.10 -17.58
N THR A 401 -4.39 -1.49 -16.96
CA THR A 401 -5.27 -2.14 -15.99
C THR A 401 -6.72 -2.10 -16.48
N PHE A 402 -7.36 -3.25 -16.48
CA PHE A 402 -8.81 -3.40 -16.61
C PHE A 402 -9.40 -3.59 -15.23
N HIS A 403 -10.27 -2.66 -14.81
CA HIS A 403 -11.02 -2.70 -13.56
C HIS A 403 -12.41 -3.25 -13.86
N SER A 404 -12.66 -4.54 -13.59
CA SER A 404 -13.99 -5.12 -13.82
C SER A 404 -15.02 -4.54 -12.84
N SER A 405 -14.57 -4.22 -11.63
CA SER A 405 -15.32 -3.56 -10.56
C SER A 405 -14.32 -3.02 -9.50
N GLU A 406 -14.79 -2.54 -8.36
CA GLU A 406 -13.95 -2.26 -7.18
C GLU A 406 -13.36 -3.53 -6.56
N PHE A 407 -13.94 -4.71 -6.83
CA PHE A 407 -13.53 -6.01 -6.29
C PHE A 407 -12.65 -6.81 -7.25
N GLY A 408 -12.41 -6.35 -8.48
CA GLY A 408 -11.69 -7.14 -9.46
C GLY A 408 -10.89 -6.30 -10.44
N LYS A 409 -9.65 -6.74 -10.72
CA LYS A 409 -8.80 -6.10 -11.73
C LYS A 409 -7.91 -7.12 -12.43
N ILE A 410 -7.63 -6.84 -13.70
CA ILE A 410 -6.63 -7.55 -14.51
C ILE A 410 -5.65 -6.51 -15.00
N ARG A 411 -4.36 -6.77 -14.84
CA ARG A 411 -3.27 -5.86 -15.21
C ARG A 411 -2.22 -6.58 -16.03
N GLY A 412 -1.86 -6.00 -17.17
CA GLY A 412 -0.68 -6.35 -17.93
C GLY A 412 0.38 -5.28 -17.77
N SER A 413 1.65 -5.66 -17.53
CA SER A 413 2.75 -4.69 -17.45
C SER A 413 4.02 -5.21 -18.07
N ILE A 414 4.82 -4.29 -18.60
CA ILE A 414 6.17 -4.53 -19.11
C ILE A 414 7.14 -3.66 -18.32
N GLU A 415 8.28 -4.23 -17.97
CA GLU A 415 9.36 -3.54 -17.26
C GLU A 415 10.68 -3.75 -17.99
N ARG A 416 11.39 -2.65 -18.19
CA ARG A 416 12.80 -2.66 -18.58
C ARG A 416 13.61 -2.30 -17.35
N ARG A 417 14.50 -3.21 -16.93
CA ARG A 417 15.44 -2.99 -15.82
C ARG A 417 16.85 -2.90 -16.36
N PHE A 418 17.59 -1.90 -15.92
CA PHE A 418 19.00 -1.69 -16.24
C PHE A 418 19.80 -1.71 -14.94
N ILE A 419 20.73 -2.66 -14.84
CA ILE A 419 21.56 -2.88 -13.67
C ILE A 419 23.00 -2.55 -14.06
N GLN A 420 23.62 -1.63 -13.33
CA GLN A 420 25.04 -1.33 -13.41
C GLN A 420 25.67 -1.61 -12.04
N ASP A 421 26.63 -2.49 -11.99
CA ASP A 421 27.40 -2.76 -10.79
C ASP A 421 28.88 -2.99 -11.15
N TYR A 422 29.71 -1.99 -10.88
CA TYR A 422 31.15 -2.01 -11.09
C TYR A 422 31.91 -2.09 -9.76
N SER A 423 31.34 -2.76 -8.77
CA SER A 423 31.97 -2.98 -7.48
C SER A 423 33.13 -4.02 -7.57
N ARG A 424 33.86 -4.16 -6.46
CA ARG A 424 34.93 -5.19 -6.36
C ARG A 424 34.40 -6.63 -6.50
N THR A 425 33.14 -6.84 -6.13
CA THR A 425 32.48 -8.15 -6.10
C THR A 425 31.70 -8.45 -7.37
N SER A 426 31.43 -7.41 -8.18
CA SER A 426 30.66 -7.54 -9.41
C SER A 426 31.14 -6.54 -10.45
N GLN A 427 31.14 -6.95 -11.72
CA GLN A 427 31.39 -6.06 -12.87
C GLN A 427 30.33 -6.37 -13.91
N GLU A 428 29.10 -5.98 -13.60
CA GLU A 428 27.94 -6.32 -14.40
C GLU A 428 27.28 -5.08 -15.01
N GLU A 429 26.91 -5.20 -16.26
CA GLU A 429 25.99 -4.32 -16.93
C GLU A 429 24.90 -5.18 -17.60
N VAL A 430 23.73 -5.25 -17.00
CA VAL A 430 22.65 -6.14 -17.42
C VAL A 430 21.42 -5.34 -17.80
N ARG A 431 20.78 -5.74 -18.90
CA ARG A 431 19.47 -5.23 -19.31
C ARG A 431 18.48 -6.37 -19.26
N GLU A 432 17.47 -6.24 -18.41
CA GLU A 432 16.38 -7.21 -18.27
C GLU A 432 15.09 -6.64 -18.85
N TYR A 433 14.30 -7.51 -19.46
CA TYR A 433 12.97 -7.18 -19.96
C TYR A 433 12.00 -8.19 -19.36
N ARG A 434 11.05 -7.69 -18.58
CA ARG A 434 10.10 -8.52 -17.86
C ARG A 434 8.69 -8.17 -18.31
N PHE A 435 7.87 -9.18 -18.41
CA PHE A 435 6.44 -9.08 -18.67
C PHE A 435 5.68 -9.67 -17.49
N TYR A 436 4.62 -8.97 -17.06
CA TYR A 436 3.79 -9.41 -15.95
C TYR A 436 2.32 -9.40 -16.34
N ILE A 437 1.58 -10.39 -15.84
CA ILE A 437 0.12 -10.40 -15.80
C ILE A 437 -0.29 -10.58 -14.36
N GLN A 438 -1.23 -9.77 -13.88
CA GLN A 438 -1.80 -9.87 -12.55
C GLN A 438 -3.31 -9.93 -12.65
N THR A 439 -3.94 -10.81 -11.87
CA THR A 439 -5.39 -10.86 -11.67
C THR A 439 -5.66 -10.81 -10.17
N VAL A 440 -6.49 -9.86 -9.76
CA VAL A 440 -6.93 -9.73 -8.37
C VAL A 440 -8.45 -9.89 -8.32
N ALA A 441 -8.91 -10.69 -7.37
CA ALA A 441 -10.32 -10.83 -7.05
C ALA A 441 -10.53 -10.73 -5.53
N VAL A 442 -11.50 -9.94 -5.10
CA VAL A 442 -11.86 -9.75 -3.69
C VAL A 442 -13.30 -10.16 -3.48
N LEU A 443 -13.56 -10.92 -2.43
CA LEU A 443 -14.88 -11.39 -2.02
C LEU A 443 -15.20 -10.81 -0.64
N GLY A 444 -16.38 -10.24 -0.45
CA GLY A 444 -16.84 -9.69 0.83
C GLY A 444 -16.45 -8.24 1.06
N SER A 445 -16.60 -7.77 2.29
CA SER A 445 -16.34 -6.38 2.68
C SER A 445 -14.84 -6.16 2.95
N HIS A 446 -14.07 -5.89 1.91
CA HIS A 446 -12.67 -5.51 2.07
C HIS A 446 -12.56 -4.10 2.65
N PRO A 447 -11.79 -3.87 3.74
CA PRO A 447 -11.58 -2.53 4.27
C PRO A 447 -11.00 -1.61 3.19
N ALA A 448 -11.62 -0.45 3.01
CA ALA A 448 -11.07 0.56 2.10
C ALA A 448 -9.71 1.02 2.63
N HIS A 449 -8.65 0.77 1.87
CA HIS A 449 -7.37 1.40 2.15
C HIS A 449 -7.47 2.88 1.85
N SER A 450 -7.03 3.72 2.79
CA SER A 450 -6.94 5.17 2.58
C SER A 450 -5.91 5.44 1.48
N TYR A 451 -6.43 5.75 0.33
CA TYR A 451 -5.64 6.20 -0.81
C TYR A 451 -5.30 7.68 -0.68
#